data_c272d745e856843a3ccf35f5d5929f54
#
_entry.id   c272d745e856843a3ccf35f5d5929f54
#
_cell.length_a   1.000
_cell.length_b   1.000
_cell.length_c   1.000
_cell.angle_alpha   90.00
_cell.angle_beta   90.00
_cell.angle_gamma   90.00
#
_symmetry.space_group_name_H-M   'P 1'
#
loop_
_entity.id
_entity.type
_entity.pdbx_description
1 polymer ?
#
loop_
_entity_poly.entity_id
_entity_poly.type
_entity_poly.pdbx_seq_one_letter_code
_entity_poly.pdbx_strand_id
1 'polypeptide(L)' 'MAPSHWRLILNGKSTDNADLREAVGTLRKRGIQLDVRVTWEDGDAERYVSEAVADGVHTVVAAGGD' A
#
# COMPACT_ATOMS: atom_id res chain seq x y z
N MET A 1 21.21 8.37 -0.15
CA MET A 1 20.44 7.28 -0.76
C MET A 1 18.95 7.53 -0.53
N ALA A 2 18.16 7.45 -1.60
CA ALA A 2 16.73 7.69 -1.47
C ALA A 2 16.08 6.56 -0.65
N PRO A 3 15.10 6.85 0.22
CA PRO A 3 14.39 5.81 0.95
C PRO A 3 13.62 4.91 -0.02
N SER A 4 13.39 3.66 0.40
CA SER A 4 12.54 2.75 -0.37
C SER A 4 11.13 3.29 -0.40
N HIS A 5 10.50 3.25 -1.56
CA HIS A 5 9.14 3.70 -1.76
C HIS A 5 8.24 2.49 -2.01
N TRP A 6 7.34 2.25 -1.09
CA TRP A 6 6.40 1.11 -1.15
C TRP A 6 4.98 1.64 -1.25
N ARG A 7 4.13 0.86 -1.86
CA ARG A 7 2.70 1.17 -1.91
C ARG A 7 1.90 -0.03 -1.43
N LEU A 8 1.05 0.21 -0.44
CA LEU A 8 0.16 -0.80 0.11
C LEU A 8 -1.23 -0.58 -0.46
N ILE A 9 -1.78 -1.62 -1.08
CA ILE A 9 -3.12 -1.59 -1.66
C ILE A 9 -4.03 -2.43 -0.77
N LEU A 10 -5.03 -1.79 -0.17
CA LEU A 10 -5.97 -2.42 0.75
C LEU A 10 -7.34 -2.55 0.12
N ASN A 11 -7.99 -3.67 0.43
CA ASN A 11 -9.43 -3.80 0.19
C ASN A 11 -10.16 -2.88 1.20
N GLY A 12 -11.23 -2.23 0.76
CA GLY A 12 -11.99 -1.33 1.63
C GLY A 12 -12.46 -1.98 2.93
N LYS A 13 -12.69 -3.30 2.92
CA LYS A 13 -13.08 -4.05 4.11
C LYS A 13 -11.96 -4.23 5.14
N SER A 14 -10.72 -3.99 4.73
CA SER A 14 -9.55 -4.21 5.58
C SER A 14 -9.04 -2.94 6.24
N THR A 15 -9.71 -1.81 6.03
CA THR A 15 -9.23 -0.52 6.55
C THR A 15 -9.29 -0.43 8.07
N ASP A 16 -10.10 -1.26 8.71
CA ASP A 16 -10.25 -1.28 10.17
C ASP A 16 -9.31 -2.27 10.86
N ASN A 17 -8.43 -2.92 10.13
CA ASN A 17 -7.51 -3.91 10.69
C ASN A 17 -6.41 -3.20 11.48
N ALA A 18 -6.45 -3.34 12.81
CA ALA A 18 -5.49 -2.69 13.70
C ALA A 18 -4.07 -3.23 13.51
N ASP A 19 -3.93 -4.54 13.26
CA ASP A 19 -2.62 -5.15 13.03
C ASP A 19 -1.96 -4.57 11.79
N LEU A 20 -2.74 -4.33 10.76
CA LEU A 20 -2.26 -3.75 9.52
C LEU A 20 -1.81 -2.31 9.73
N ARG A 21 -2.57 -1.54 10.49
CA ARG A 21 -2.20 -0.16 10.83
C ARG A 21 -0.89 -0.10 11.61
N GLU A 22 -0.72 -1.04 12.54
CA GLU A 22 0.50 -1.14 13.32
C GLU A 22 1.69 -1.47 12.43
N ALA A 23 1.53 -2.41 11.51
CA ALA A 23 2.57 -2.79 10.56
C ALA A 23 2.98 -1.59 9.69
N VAL A 24 2.02 -0.82 9.21
CA VAL A 24 2.28 0.39 8.42
C VAL A 24 3.12 1.38 9.23
N GLY A 25 2.73 1.62 10.48
CA GLY A 25 3.46 2.51 11.37
C GLY A 25 4.90 2.05 11.59
N THR A 26 5.10 0.76 11.79
CA THR A 26 6.43 0.18 12.01
C THR A 26 7.32 0.38 10.78
N LEU A 27 6.79 0.13 9.59
CA LEU A 27 7.55 0.31 8.35
C LEU A 27 7.93 1.77 8.13
N ARG A 28 7.03 2.69 8.42
CA ARG A 28 7.31 4.12 8.29
C ARG A 28 8.40 4.57 9.27
N LYS A 29 8.40 4.01 10.47
CA LYS A 29 9.45 4.31 11.46
C LYS A 29 10.81 3.84 11.00
N ARG A 30 10.87 2.81 10.15
CA ARG A 30 12.12 2.29 9.59
C ARG A 30 12.62 3.13 8.40
N GLY A 31 11.93 4.18 8.05
CA GLY A 31 12.33 5.05 6.96
C GLY A 31 11.78 4.67 5.61
N ILE A 32 10.85 3.72 5.55
CA ILE A 32 10.22 3.33 4.30
C ILE A 32 9.12 4.35 3.97
N GLN A 33 9.17 4.91 2.77
CA GLN A 33 8.10 5.78 2.28
C GLN A 33 6.95 4.88 1.84
N LEU A 34 5.91 4.81 2.65
CA LEU A 34 4.80 3.89 2.44
C LEU A 34 3.52 4.67 2.15
N ASP A 35 3.03 4.50 0.93
CA ASP A 35 1.74 5.05 0.52
C ASP A 35 0.67 3.98 0.71
N VAL A 36 -0.52 4.40 1.15
CA VAL A 36 -1.65 3.49 1.30
C VAL A 36 -2.73 3.90 0.31
N ARG A 37 -3.25 2.91 -0.42
CA ARG A 37 -4.37 3.09 -1.33
C ARG A 37 -5.45 2.09 -0.99
N VAL A 38 -6.70 2.51 -1.07
CA VAL A 38 -7.85 1.67 -0.72
C VAL A 38 -8.66 1.40 -1.97
N THR A 39 -8.99 0.12 -2.21
CA THR A 39 -9.83 -0.25 -3.34
C THR A 39 -11.30 -0.32 -2.92
N TRP A 40 -12.17 0.20 -3.76
CA TRP A 40 -13.61 0.19 -3.53
C TRP A 40 -14.37 -0.57 -4.61
N GLU A 41 -13.83 -0.60 -5.82
CA GLU A 41 -14.48 -1.18 -6.98
C GLU A 41 -13.54 -2.09 -7.75
N ASP A 42 -14.08 -2.92 -8.62
CA ASP A 42 -13.29 -3.76 -9.51
C ASP A 42 -12.43 -2.87 -10.41
N GLY A 43 -11.18 -3.25 -10.60
CA GLY A 43 -10.24 -2.51 -11.41
C GLY A 43 -9.42 -1.48 -10.66
N ASP A 44 -9.81 -1.13 -9.43
CA ASP A 44 -9.04 -0.16 -8.65
C ASP A 44 -7.63 -0.67 -8.36
N ALA A 45 -7.48 -1.95 -8.02
CA ALA A 45 -6.18 -2.53 -7.72
C ALA A 45 -5.25 -2.44 -8.93
N GLU A 46 -5.74 -2.78 -10.12
CA GLU A 46 -4.95 -2.69 -11.35
C GLU A 46 -4.52 -1.26 -11.63
N ARG A 47 -5.43 -0.32 -11.44
CA ARG A 47 -5.14 1.09 -11.64
C ARG A 47 -4.05 1.56 -10.68
N TYR A 48 -4.14 1.20 -9.40
CA TYR A 48 -3.15 1.58 -8.41
C TYR A 48 -1.78 0.96 -8.68
N VAL A 49 -1.74 -0.27 -9.18
CA VAL A 49 -0.49 -0.90 -9.58
C VAL A 49 0.13 -0.15 -10.75
N SER A 50 -0.66 0.21 -11.75
CA SER A 50 -0.17 0.99 -12.91
C SER A 50 0.37 2.35 -12.47
N GLU A 51 -0.33 3.02 -11.56
CA GLU A 51 0.11 4.30 -11.01
C GLU A 51 1.42 4.12 -10.23
N ALA A 52 1.56 3.03 -9.48
CA ALA A 52 2.77 2.75 -8.73
C ALA A 52 3.98 2.60 -9.65
N VAL A 53 3.81 1.91 -10.77
CA VAL A 53 4.87 1.77 -11.76
C VAL A 53 5.26 3.13 -12.32
N ALA A 54 4.28 3.96 -12.66
CA ALA A 54 4.52 5.29 -13.20
C ALA A 54 5.22 6.20 -12.18
N ASP A 55 4.91 6.03 -10.90
CA ASP A 55 5.48 6.84 -9.82
C ASP A 55 6.85 6.35 -9.33
N GLY A 56 7.36 5.26 -9.89
CA GLY A 56 8.66 4.72 -9.50
C GLY A 56 8.65 4.00 -8.16
N VAL A 57 7.52 3.46 -7.75
CA VAL A 57 7.40 2.69 -6.52
C VAL A 57 8.22 1.41 -6.63
N HIS A 58 9.01 1.09 -5.62
CA HIS A 58 9.89 -0.09 -5.62
C HIS A 58 9.14 -1.39 -5.32
N THR A 59 8.15 -1.32 -4.44
CA THR A 59 7.44 -2.52 -3.98
C THR A 59 5.96 -2.20 -3.84
N VAL A 60 5.13 -3.09 -4.35
CA VAL A 60 3.68 -3.01 -4.18
C VAL A 60 3.24 -4.21 -3.34
N VAL A 61 2.51 -3.94 -2.27
CA VAL A 61 1.98 -4.97 -1.38
C VAL A 61 0.47 -4.92 -1.46
N ALA A 62 -0.16 -6.05 -1.74
CA ALA A 62 -1.61 -6.17 -1.73
C ALA A 62 -2.03 -6.91 -0.46
N ALA A 63 -2.98 -6.34 0.27
CA ALA A 63 -3.45 -6.91 1.52
C ALA A 63 -4.97 -6.88 1.60
N GLY A 64 -5.51 -7.79 2.40
CA GLY A 64 -6.95 -7.83 2.64
C GLY A 64 -7.73 -8.49 1.52
N GLY A 65 -7.16 -9.38 0.78
CA GLY A 65 -7.87 -10.19 -0.19
C GLY A 65 -8.85 -11.10 0.54
N ASP A 66 -10.05 -11.15 0.03
CA ASP A 66 -11.17 -11.93 0.60
C ASP A 66 -10.90 -12.64 1.90
#